data_17012b93a63e229b0b87b977a41c8684
#
_entry.id   17012b93a63e229b0b87b977a41c8684
#
_cell.length_a   1.000
_cell.length_b   1.000
_cell.length_c   1.000
_cell.angle_alpha   90.00
_cell.angle_beta   90.00
_cell.angle_gamma   90.00
#
_symmetry.space_group_name_H-M   'P 1'
#
loop_
_entity.id
_entity.type
_entity.pdbx_description
1 polymer ?
#
loop_
_entity_poly.entity_id
_entity_poly.type
_entity_poly.pdbx_seq_one_letter_code
_entity_poly.pdbx_strand_id
1 'polypeptide(L)'
;VDVYPSIASFFQRHLEASSLAVDAIAETLGDAIELLAQAILADRKLFSIGLGADRASATALTSLLQHGILRERPSLPVVELATHQIDASELGVGWVSQQLQALGQAGDVGVVFAATLQDSDIKRLALTAEQRQVSLIWIGNRGPGISVNLAQESIETTLAVNHTLAVCLAHLIDTHTFGPLET
;
A
#
# COMPACT_ATOMS: atom_id res chain seq x y z
N VAL A 1 -12.99 -16.37 -31.85
CA VAL A 1 -13.72 -16.03 -30.60
C VAL A 1 -13.69 -14.53 -30.45
N ASP A 2 -14.88 -13.90 -30.36
CA ASP A 2 -14.96 -12.46 -30.10
C ASP A 2 -14.66 -12.22 -28.62
N VAL A 3 -13.54 -11.60 -28.32
CA VAL A 3 -13.07 -11.31 -26.96
C VAL A 3 -13.54 -9.94 -26.44
N TYR A 4 -14.12 -9.11 -27.32
CA TYR A 4 -14.54 -7.74 -26.98
C TYR A 4 -15.51 -7.69 -25.78
N PRO A 5 -16.57 -8.54 -25.71
CA PRO A 5 -17.49 -8.49 -24.57
C PRO A 5 -16.80 -8.76 -23.22
N SER A 6 -15.83 -9.70 -23.23
CA SER A 6 -15.06 -10.04 -22.01
C SER A 6 -14.15 -8.88 -21.59
N ILE A 7 -13.49 -8.24 -22.53
CA ILE A 7 -12.65 -7.06 -22.29
C ILE A 7 -13.51 -5.93 -21.75
N ALA A 8 -14.62 -5.60 -22.40
CA ALA A 8 -15.51 -4.52 -21.98
C ALA A 8 -16.06 -4.77 -20.56
N SER A 9 -16.51 -5.98 -20.27
CA SER A 9 -17.00 -6.36 -18.94
C SER A 9 -15.92 -6.28 -17.87
N PHE A 10 -14.68 -6.65 -18.18
CA PHE A 10 -13.56 -6.52 -17.25
C PHE A 10 -13.32 -5.06 -16.86
N PHE A 11 -13.16 -4.18 -17.84
CA PHE A 11 -12.92 -2.75 -17.59
C PHE A 11 -14.10 -2.09 -16.87
N GLN A 12 -15.34 -2.41 -17.25
CA GLN A 12 -16.53 -1.84 -16.63
C GLN A 12 -16.59 -2.19 -15.13
N ARG A 13 -16.39 -3.45 -14.75
CA ARG A 13 -16.35 -3.85 -13.35
C ARG A 13 -15.30 -3.10 -12.53
N HIS A 14 -14.11 -2.90 -13.09
CA HIS A 14 -13.03 -2.19 -12.40
C HIS A 14 -13.32 -0.69 -12.26
N LEU A 15 -13.95 -0.06 -13.26
CA LEU A 15 -14.38 1.33 -13.17
C LEU A 15 -15.48 1.51 -12.12
N GLU A 16 -16.47 0.62 -12.09
CA GLU A 16 -17.53 0.63 -11.09
C GLU A 16 -16.98 0.44 -9.68
N ALA A 17 -16.14 -0.56 -9.47
CA ALA A 17 -15.50 -0.82 -8.18
C ALA A 17 -14.65 0.38 -7.70
N SER A 18 -13.86 0.98 -8.59
CA SER A 18 -13.05 2.15 -8.27
C SER A 18 -13.91 3.38 -7.93
N SER A 19 -15.01 3.58 -8.65
CA SER A 19 -15.92 4.71 -8.39
C SER A 19 -16.65 4.56 -7.05
N LEU A 20 -17.17 3.37 -6.74
CA LEU A 20 -17.86 3.08 -5.48
C LEU A 20 -16.90 3.05 -4.28
N ALA A 21 -15.61 2.79 -4.52
CA ALA A 21 -14.61 2.77 -3.49
C ALA A 21 -14.40 4.13 -2.82
N VAL A 22 -14.47 5.22 -3.58
CA VAL A 22 -14.12 6.57 -3.10
C VAL A 22 -14.84 6.91 -1.82
N ASP A 23 -16.17 6.80 -1.80
CA ASP A 23 -16.98 7.16 -0.63
C ASP A 23 -16.72 6.22 0.56
N ALA A 24 -16.38 4.96 0.30
CA ALA A 24 -16.14 3.97 1.35
C ALA A 24 -14.77 4.12 2.03
N ILE A 25 -13.77 4.64 1.32
CA ILE A 25 -12.38 4.69 1.80
C ILE A 25 -11.85 6.10 2.04
N ALA A 26 -12.56 7.16 1.63
CA ALA A 26 -12.06 8.54 1.65
C ALA A 26 -11.55 8.96 3.04
N GLU A 27 -12.31 8.68 4.10
CA GLU A 27 -11.94 9.02 5.47
C GLU A 27 -10.67 8.27 5.91
N THR A 28 -10.67 6.93 5.78
CA THR A 28 -9.53 6.09 6.19
C THR A 28 -8.29 6.33 5.32
N LEU A 29 -8.48 6.71 4.06
CA LEU A 29 -7.38 7.08 3.17
C LEU A 29 -6.81 8.45 3.59
N GLY A 30 -7.64 9.39 4.01
CA GLY A 30 -7.23 10.67 4.58
C GLY A 30 -6.35 10.48 5.82
N ASP A 31 -6.79 9.64 6.76
CA ASP A 31 -6.01 9.30 7.96
C ASP A 31 -4.67 8.66 7.61
N ALA A 32 -4.66 7.78 6.60
CA ALA A 32 -3.44 7.14 6.12
C ALA A 32 -2.45 8.15 5.56
N ILE A 33 -2.91 9.10 4.75
CA ILE A 33 -2.08 10.15 4.15
C ILE A 33 -1.50 11.06 5.22
N GLU A 34 -2.31 11.48 6.19
CA GLU A 34 -1.86 12.31 7.29
C GLU A 34 -0.77 11.62 8.10
N LEU A 35 -0.95 10.34 8.45
CA LEU A 35 0.04 9.55 9.17
C LEU A 35 1.36 9.43 8.39
N LEU A 36 1.30 9.16 7.07
CA LEU A 36 2.47 9.06 6.20
C LEU A 36 3.20 10.39 6.06
N ALA A 37 2.48 11.48 5.87
CA ALA A 37 3.06 12.81 5.76
C ALA A 37 3.74 13.25 7.07
N GLN A 38 3.10 12.99 8.22
CA GLN A 38 3.68 13.28 9.54
C GLN A 38 4.98 12.49 9.76
N ALA A 39 5.02 11.21 9.35
CA ALA A 39 6.23 10.40 9.43
C ALA A 39 7.37 10.99 8.57
N ILE A 40 7.08 11.38 7.33
CA ILE A 40 8.05 12.03 6.43
C ILE A 40 8.60 13.31 7.05
N LEU A 41 7.72 14.19 7.55
CA LEU A 41 8.11 15.46 8.17
C LEU A 41 8.91 15.28 9.48
N ALA A 42 8.77 14.12 10.13
CA ALA A 42 9.52 13.75 11.32
C ALA A 42 10.81 12.95 11.01
N ASP A 43 11.28 12.95 9.77
CA ASP A 43 12.45 12.17 9.30
C ASP A 43 12.35 10.68 9.59
N ARG A 44 11.12 10.11 9.51
CA ARG A 44 10.87 8.69 9.68
C ARG A 44 10.83 7.98 8.33
N LYS A 45 11.17 6.68 8.36
CA LYS A 45 11.11 5.85 7.15
C LYS A 45 9.68 5.38 6.89
N LEU A 46 9.37 5.25 5.61
CA LEU A 46 8.22 4.52 5.16
C LEU A 46 8.64 3.13 4.71
N PHE A 47 7.86 2.13 5.06
CA PHE A 47 8.01 0.78 4.50
C PHE A 47 6.88 0.51 3.52
N SER A 48 7.21 0.01 2.34
CA SER A 48 6.24 -0.51 1.38
C SER A 48 6.35 -2.03 1.34
N ILE A 49 5.25 -2.71 1.62
CA ILE A 49 5.22 -4.16 1.84
C ILE A 49 4.16 -4.79 0.94
N GLY A 50 4.57 -5.77 0.15
CA GLY A 50 3.66 -6.58 -0.66
C GLY A 50 4.29 -7.92 -0.99
N LEU A 51 3.50 -8.99 -0.92
CA LEU A 51 3.92 -10.35 -1.21
C LEU A 51 3.08 -10.96 -2.34
N GLY A 52 3.65 -11.87 -3.11
CA GLY A 52 2.95 -12.47 -4.24
C GLY A 52 2.47 -11.40 -5.23
N ALA A 53 1.18 -11.43 -5.58
CA ALA A 53 0.58 -10.47 -6.51
C ALA A 53 0.52 -9.03 -5.96
N ASP A 54 0.46 -8.85 -4.63
CA ASP A 54 0.45 -7.52 -3.98
C ASP A 54 1.78 -6.77 -4.13
N ARG A 55 2.88 -7.48 -4.47
CA ARG A 55 4.21 -6.89 -4.65
C ARG A 55 4.23 -5.81 -5.73
N ALA A 56 3.46 -5.99 -6.81
CA ALA A 56 3.41 -5.00 -7.89
C ALA A 56 2.99 -3.61 -7.38
N SER A 57 2.00 -3.56 -6.47
CA SER A 57 1.53 -2.31 -5.86
C SER A 57 2.56 -1.72 -4.90
N ALA A 58 3.23 -2.56 -4.11
CA ALA A 58 4.29 -2.11 -3.20
C ALA A 58 5.50 -1.53 -3.96
N THR A 59 5.95 -2.21 -5.01
CA THR A 59 7.04 -1.73 -5.87
C THR A 59 6.66 -0.43 -6.58
N ALA A 60 5.42 -0.31 -7.07
CA ALA A 60 4.93 0.92 -7.68
C ALA A 60 4.96 2.08 -6.68
N LEU A 61 4.40 1.91 -5.48
CA LEU A 61 4.42 2.93 -4.43
C LEU A 61 5.86 3.37 -4.11
N THR A 62 6.76 2.42 -3.92
CA THR A 62 8.17 2.70 -3.64
C THR A 62 8.80 3.54 -4.75
N SER A 63 8.65 3.12 -6.00
CA SER A 63 9.20 3.82 -7.16
C SER A 63 8.67 5.25 -7.27
N LEU A 64 7.36 5.44 -7.08
CA LEU A 64 6.70 6.73 -7.17
C LEU A 64 7.16 7.69 -6.07
N LEU A 65 7.33 7.18 -4.84
CA LEU A 65 7.81 7.99 -3.70
C LEU A 65 9.30 8.31 -3.82
N GLN A 66 10.11 7.43 -4.40
CA GLN A 66 11.53 7.69 -4.59
C GLN A 66 11.81 8.68 -5.71
N HIS A 67 11.11 8.55 -6.86
CA HIS A 67 11.45 9.35 -8.04
C HIS A 67 10.58 10.60 -8.19
N GLY A 68 9.37 10.62 -7.62
CA GLY A 68 8.34 11.62 -7.89
C GLY A 68 7.80 11.49 -9.32
N ILE A 69 6.50 11.68 -9.53
CA ILE A 69 5.91 11.65 -10.89
C ILE A 69 5.52 13.04 -11.34
N LEU A 70 5.06 13.84 -10.40
CA LEU A 70 4.34 15.07 -10.71
C LEU A 70 5.23 16.31 -10.65
N ARG A 71 6.35 16.21 -9.93
CA ARG A 71 7.31 17.30 -9.75
C ARG A 71 8.71 16.75 -9.52
N GLU A 72 9.71 17.54 -9.87
CA GLU A 72 11.08 17.29 -9.45
C GLU A 72 11.21 17.61 -7.96
N ARG A 73 11.65 16.64 -7.16
CA ARG A 73 11.83 16.75 -5.72
C ARG A 73 12.85 15.74 -5.21
N PRO A 74 13.40 15.94 -4.00
CA PRO A 74 14.21 14.92 -3.34
C PRO A 74 13.45 13.59 -3.15
N SER A 75 14.17 12.49 -3.18
CA SER A 75 13.63 11.16 -2.87
C SER A 75 13.05 11.12 -1.45
N LEU A 76 11.88 10.55 -1.30
CA LEU A 76 11.30 10.31 0.03
C LEU A 76 11.92 9.05 0.67
N PRO A 77 11.97 8.99 2.02
CA PRO A 77 12.63 7.92 2.76
C PRO A 77 11.79 6.63 2.78
N VAL A 78 11.57 6.01 1.63
CA VAL A 78 10.80 4.77 1.49
C VAL A 78 11.71 3.58 1.22
N VAL A 79 11.41 2.45 1.88
CA VAL A 79 12.11 1.17 1.74
C VAL A 79 11.09 0.08 1.41
N GLU A 80 11.26 -0.60 0.29
CA GLU A 80 10.48 -1.80 -0.02
C GLU A 80 11.00 -2.99 0.79
N LEU A 81 10.14 -3.58 1.61
CA LEU A 81 10.43 -4.86 2.25
C LEU A 81 9.90 -5.98 1.34
N ALA A 82 10.81 -6.62 0.64
CA ALA A 82 10.48 -7.62 -0.36
C ALA A 82 11.23 -8.93 -0.13
N THR A 83 10.68 -10.00 -0.67
CA THR A 83 11.38 -11.28 -0.79
C THR A 83 11.79 -11.49 -2.23
N HIS A 84 12.88 -12.22 -2.45
CA HIS A 84 13.25 -12.68 -3.78
C HIS A 84 12.34 -13.81 -4.30
N GLN A 85 11.48 -14.35 -3.44
CA GLN A 85 10.52 -15.40 -3.79
C GLN A 85 9.18 -14.78 -4.19
N ILE A 86 8.62 -15.29 -5.28
CA ILE A 86 7.37 -14.82 -5.87
C ILE A 86 6.16 -15.24 -5.04
N ASP A 87 6.31 -16.23 -4.15
CA ASP A 87 5.21 -16.79 -3.39
C ASP A 87 4.93 -16.05 -2.09
N ALA A 88 3.64 -15.77 -1.83
CA ALA A 88 3.12 -15.42 -0.51
C ALA A 88 3.12 -16.66 0.41
N SER A 89 4.27 -17.30 0.57
CA SER A 89 4.43 -18.44 1.47
C SER A 89 4.75 -17.94 2.89
N GLU A 90 4.54 -18.79 3.89
CA GLU A 90 4.94 -18.50 5.28
C GLU A 90 6.41 -18.01 5.39
N LEU A 91 7.27 -18.51 4.50
CA LEU A 91 8.67 -18.07 4.39
C LEU A 91 8.78 -16.61 3.95
N GLY A 92 7.91 -16.15 3.03
CA GLY A 92 7.90 -14.77 2.54
C GLY A 92 7.55 -13.78 3.64
N VAL A 93 6.47 -14.03 4.38
CA VAL A 93 6.06 -13.19 5.52
C VAL A 93 7.09 -13.24 6.63
N GLY A 94 7.70 -14.41 6.89
CA GLY A 94 8.79 -14.55 7.85
C GLY A 94 9.97 -13.68 7.52
N TRP A 95 10.37 -13.65 6.26
CA TRP A 95 11.47 -12.81 5.80
C TRP A 95 11.18 -11.32 5.91
N VAL A 96 9.99 -10.87 5.50
CA VAL A 96 9.56 -9.47 5.65
C VAL A 96 9.49 -9.08 7.13
N SER A 97 8.98 -9.96 8.00
CA SER A 97 8.98 -9.72 9.45
C SER A 97 10.39 -9.55 10.01
N GLN A 98 11.37 -10.36 9.56
CA GLN A 98 12.77 -10.20 9.96
C GLN A 98 13.38 -8.88 9.49
N GLN A 99 13.09 -8.46 8.26
CA GLN A 99 13.54 -7.16 7.76
C GLN A 99 12.91 -6.01 8.57
N LEU A 100 11.59 -6.08 8.83
CA LEU A 100 10.89 -5.09 9.65
C LEU A 100 11.46 -5.04 11.09
N GLN A 101 11.77 -6.21 11.66
CA GLN A 101 12.43 -6.31 12.97
C GLN A 101 13.82 -5.66 12.97
N ALA A 102 14.59 -5.80 11.89
CA ALA A 102 15.94 -5.26 11.79
C ALA A 102 15.96 -3.76 11.50
N LEU A 103 15.08 -3.28 10.63
CA LEU A 103 15.12 -1.93 10.07
C LEU A 103 14.13 -0.96 10.72
N GLY A 104 13.02 -1.47 11.29
CA GLY A 104 11.95 -0.66 11.86
C GLY A 104 12.40 0.08 13.12
N GLN A 105 11.97 1.32 13.26
CA GLN A 105 12.19 2.19 14.40
C GLN A 105 10.88 2.84 14.83
N ALA A 106 10.80 3.25 16.08
CA ALA A 106 9.62 3.92 16.61
C ALA A 106 9.26 5.17 15.78
N GLY A 107 8.01 5.25 15.34
CA GLY A 107 7.50 6.32 14.51
C GLY A 107 7.62 6.09 13.01
N ASP A 108 8.30 5.02 12.55
CA ASP A 108 8.23 4.60 11.16
C ASP A 108 6.81 4.11 10.80
N VAL A 109 6.44 4.17 9.53
CA VAL A 109 5.12 3.75 9.05
C VAL A 109 5.26 2.75 7.90
N GLY A 110 4.48 1.67 7.94
CA GLY A 110 4.44 0.68 6.88
C GLY A 110 3.10 0.69 6.13
N VAL A 111 3.14 0.69 4.80
CA VAL A 111 1.99 0.43 3.93
C VAL A 111 2.07 -1.02 3.47
N VAL A 112 1.08 -1.81 3.84
CA VAL A 112 0.99 -3.24 3.55
C VAL A 112 -0.12 -3.49 2.52
N PHE A 113 0.25 -3.86 1.30
CA PHE A 113 -0.70 -4.38 0.33
C PHE A 113 -0.98 -5.83 0.66
N ALA A 114 -2.21 -6.14 1.02
CA ALA A 114 -2.58 -7.34 1.75
C ALA A 114 -3.74 -8.14 1.13
N ALA A 115 -4.08 -7.89 -0.15
CA ALA A 115 -5.20 -8.58 -0.81
C ALA A 115 -5.04 -10.11 -0.82
N THR A 116 -3.79 -10.59 -0.87
CA THR A 116 -3.46 -12.03 -0.91
C THR A 116 -2.98 -12.61 0.42
N LEU A 117 -2.83 -11.78 1.46
CA LEU A 117 -2.36 -12.23 2.76
C LEU A 117 -3.45 -12.96 3.55
N GLN A 118 -3.05 -14.00 4.27
CA GLN A 118 -3.91 -14.72 5.21
C GLN A 118 -3.92 -14.02 6.59
N ASP A 119 -4.91 -14.31 7.41
CA ASP A 119 -5.04 -13.75 8.75
C ASP A 119 -3.82 -14.04 9.64
N SER A 120 -3.18 -15.20 9.49
CA SER A 120 -1.94 -15.56 10.19
C SER A 120 -0.80 -14.63 9.84
N ASP A 121 -0.70 -14.24 8.56
CA ASP A 121 0.35 -13.36 8.03
C ASP A 121 0.16 -11.93 8.54
N ILE A 122 -1.08 -11.45 8.51
CA ILE A 122 -1.47 -10.15 9.04
C ILE A 122 -1.12 -10.06 10.52
N LYS A 123 -1.50 -11.07 11.32
CA LYS A 123 -1.17 -11.12 12.75
C LYS A 123 0.32 -11.12 13.01
N ARG A 124 1.10 -11.87 12.22
CA ARG A 124 2.56 -11.93 12.34
C ARG A 124 3.22 -10.58 12.05
N LEU A 125 2.84 -9.94 10.96
CA LEU A 125 3.36 -8.61 10.61
C LEU A 125 2.96 -7.56 11.65
N ALA A 126 1.71 -7.57 12.09
CA ALA A 126 1.20 -6.65 13.10
C ALA A 126 1.97 -6.77 14.42
N LEU A 127 2.21 -8.01 14.90
CA LEU A 127 2.98 -8.25 16.12
C LEU A 127 4.43 -7.74 15.99
N THR A 128 5.05 -7.97 14.83
CA THR A 128 6.42 -7.49 14.58
C THR A 128 6.47 -5.96 14.57
N ALA A 129 5.50 -5.31 13.92
CA ALA A 129 5.41 -3.86 13.85
C ALA A 129 5.18 -3.24 15.25
N GLU A 130 4.31 -3.84 16.06
CA GLU A 130 4.07 -3.42 17.44
C GLU A 130 5.35 -3.47 18.28
N GLN A 131 6.11 -4.56 18.20
CA GLN A 131 7.39 -4.70 18.90
C GLN A 131 8.42 -3.64 18.51
N ARG A 132 8.35 -3.14 17.30
CA ARG A 132 9.24 -2.08 16.77
C ARG A 132 8.62 -0.67 16.83
N GLN A 133 7.39 -0.55 17.35
CA GLN A 133 6.63 0.70 17.38
C GLN A 133 6.48 1.34 15.98
N VAL A 134 6.28 0.49 14.97
CA VAL A 134 5.97 0.87 13.59
C VAL A 134 4.47 0.82 13.39
N SER A 135 3.88 1.88 12.90
CA SER A 135 2.45 1.91 12.55
C SER A 135 2.23 1.25 11.20
N LEU A 136 1.17 0.41 11.06
CA LEU A 136 0.84 -0.21 9.79
C LEU A 136 -0.47 0.33 9.23
N ILE A 137 -0.47 0.56 7.91
CA ILE A 137 -1.63 0.87 7.08
C ILE A 137 -1.85 -0.34 6.17
N TRP A 138 -3.05 -0.92 6.23
CA TRP A 138 -3.42 -2.10 5.46
C TRP A 138 -4.24 -1.71 4.24
N ILE A 139 -3.85 -2.16 3.05
CA ILE A 139 -4.53 -1.89 1.79
C ILE A 139 -5.07 -3.21 1.22
N GLY A 140 -6.38 -3.29 0.99
CA GLY A 140 -7.03 -4.46 0.40
C GLY A 140 -7.36 -5.59 1.37
N ASN A 141 -7.08 -5.41 2.67
CA ASN A 141 -7.48 -6.32 3.73
C ASN A 141 -7.60 -5.57 5.06
N ARG A 142 -8.05 -6.25 6.12
CA ARG A 142 -8.21 -5.68 7.46
C ARG A 142 -7.10 -6.14 8.38
N GLY A 143 -6.50 -5.19 9.08
CA GLY A 143 -5.51 -5.43 10.13
C GLY A 143 -5.61 -4.41 11.26
N PRO A 144 -4.80 -4.53 12.31
CA PRO A 144 -4.77 -3.56 13.42
C PRO A 144 -4.30 -2.18 12.95
N GLY A 145 -5.01 -1.14 13.31
CA GLY A 145 -4.74 0.24 12.90
C GLY A 145 -5.59 0.68 11.71
N ILE A 146 -5.00 1.46 10.79
CA ILE A 146 -5.69 1.99 9.61
C ILE A 146 -5.84 0.89 8.57
N SER A 147 -7.08 0.67 8.09
CA SER A 147 -7.37 -0.33 7.06
C SER A 147 -8.20 0.29 5.93
N VAL A 148 -7.59 0.40 4.76
CA VAL A 148 -8.24 0.85 3.53
C VAL A 148 -8.68 -0.39 2.76
N ASN A 149 -9.91 -0.79 2.90
CA ASN A 149 -10.42 -2.05 2.36
C ASN A 149 -11.72 -1.85 1.59
N LEU A 150 -11.79 -2.44 0.40
CA LEU A 150 -13.01 -2.58 -0.39
C LEU A 150 -13.70 -3.87 0.04
N ALA A 151 -14.87 -3.75 0.67
CA ALA A 151 -15.62 -4.90 1.09
C ALA A 151 -16.14 -5.70 -0.12
N GLN A 152 -15.91 -7.01 -0.13
CA GLN A 152 -16.58 -8.00 -0.99
C GLN A 152 -16.23 -7.98 -2.49
N GLU A 153 -15.11 -7.41 -2.90
CA GLU A 153 -14.66 -7.47 -4.29
C GLU A 153 -13.91 -8.77 -4.60
N SER A 154 -13.87 -9.13 -5.88
CA SER A 154 -13.02 -10.24 -6.33
C SER A 154 -11.55 -9.93 -6.11
N ILE A 155 -10.71 -10.94 -5.97
CA ILE A 155 -9.26 -10.74 -5.80
C ILE A 155 -8.66 -9.95 -6.96
N GLU A 156 -9.12 -10.16 -8.19
CA GLU A 156 -8.66 -9.44 -9.38
C GLU A 156 -8.98 -7.94 -9.27
N THR A 157 -10.21 -7.61 -8.86
CA THR A 157 -10.65 -6.22 -8.66
C THR A 157 -9.88 -5.58 -7.51
N THR A 158 -9.72 -6.30 -6.40
CA THR A 158 -8.95 -5.79 -5.25
C THR A 158 -7.50 -5.48 -5.64
N LEU A 159 -6.82 -6.35 -6.39
CA LEU A 159 -5.44 -6.11 -6.86
C LEU A 159 -5.36 -4.88 -7.79
N ALA A 160 -6.31 -4.72 -8.72
CA ALA A 160 -6.34 -3.58 -9.62
C ALA A 160 -6.58 -2.27 -8.86
N VAL A 161 -7.51 -2.25 -7.90
CA VAL A 161 -7.77 -1.08 -7.06
C VAL A 161 -6.60 -0.79 -6.13
N ASN A 162 -5.95 -1.81 -5.55
CA ASN A 162 -4.74 -1.63 -4.74
C ASN A 162 -3.63 -0.94 -5.53
N HIS A 163 -3.46 -1.30 -6.81
CA HIS A 163 -2.49 -0.62 -7.66
C HIS A 163 -2.86 0.85 -7.92
N THR A 164 -4.13 1.12 -8.17
CA THR A 164 -4.65 2.50 -8.29
C THR A 164 -4.44 3.28 -6.99
N LEU A 165 -4.67 2.65 -5.83
CA LEU A 165 -4.42 3.26 -4.52
C LEU A 165 -2.94 3.55 -4.28
N ALA A 166 -2.02 2.71 -4.76
CA ALA A 166 -0.59 2.99 -4.67
C ALA A 166 -0.21 4.30 -5.40
N VAL A 167 -0.77 4.51 -6.60
CA VAL A 167 -0.58 5.75 -7.37
C VAL A 167 -1.26 6.94 -6.67
N CYS A 168 -2.48 6.76 -6.18
CA CYS A 168 -3.24 7.79 -5.46
C CYS A 168 -2.51 8.23 -4.19
N LEU A 169 -2.02 7.28 -3.38
CA LEU A 169 -1.22 7.57 -2.18
C LEU A 169 0.02 8.41 -2.52
N ALA A 170 0.77 8.01 -3.54
CA ALA A 170 1.95 8.76 -3.95
C ALA A 170 1.61 10.20 -4.36
N HIS A 171 0.53 10.38 -5.14
CA HIS A 171 0.03 11.70 -5.53
C HIS A 171 -0.37 12.56 -4.34
N LEU A 172 -1.13 12.00 -3.41
CA LEU A 172 -1.65 12.73 -2.26
C LEU A 172 -0.55 13.05 -1.24
N ILE A 173 0.41 12.15 -1.04
CA ILE A 173 1.61 12.40 -0.22
C ILE A 173 2.42 13.55 -0.81
N ASP A 174 2.66 13.56 -2.12
CA ASP A 174 3.36 14.65 -2.80
C ASP A 174 2.66 15.99 -2.61
N THR A 175 1.34 16.01 -2.82
CA THR A 175 0.52 17.22 -2.66
C THR A 175 0.49 17.70 -1.20
N HIS A 176 0.36 16.78 -0.25
CA HIS A 176 0.29 17.10 1.18
C HIS A 176 1.64 17.60 1.72
N THR A 177 2.75 16.99 1.27
CA THR A 177 4.09 17.30 1.77
C THR A 177 4.70 18.55 1.12
N PHE A 178 4.45 18.75 -0.19
CA PHE A 178 5.09 19.80 -0.97
C PHE A 178 4.11 20.88 -1.49
N GLY A 179 2.83 20.79 -1.10
CA GLY A 179 1.78 21.70 -1.55
C GLY A 179 1.18 21.31 -2.92
N PRO A 180 0.12 21.99 -3.36
CA PRO A 180 -0.51 21.69 -4.65
C PRO A 180 0.45 21.93 -5.81
N LEU A 181 0.20 21.22 -6.92
CA LEU A 181 0.91 21.47 -8.18
C LEU A 181 0.47 22.83 -8.74
N GLU A 182 1.43 23.67 -9.07
CA GLU A 182 1.16 24.88 -9.86
C GLU A 182 0.74 24.44 -11.27
N THR A 183 -0.51 24.70 -11.63
CA THR A 183 -1.07 24.42 -12.98
C THR A 183 -0.70 25.52 -13.95
#